data_321147692dddfee14f222dacd6494554
#
_entry.id   321147692dddfee14f222dacd6494554
#
_cell.length_a   1.000
_cell.length_b   1.000
_cell.length_c   1.000
_cell.angle_alpha   90.00
_cell.angle_beta   90.00
_cell.angle_gamma   90.00
#
_symmetry.space_group_name_H-M   'P 1'
#
loop_
_entity.id
_entity.type
_entity.pdbx_description
1 polymer ?
#
loop_
_entity_poly.entity_id
_entity_poly.type
_entity_poly.pdbx_seq_one_letter_code
_entity_poly.pdbx_strand_id
1 'polypeptide(L)'
;MERIPKAEYQVLGAKEPAEEPKGCHYSFQDVTFVISLVVQLAVLIFSLVTLGIGNPPPLLQLILVFETVVQAVEFVWYSVIGALYFFKKWTFSVAWRYVDWVVTTPIMLITLFLLVIYFHEPCMEVAKVVDFPGFAGLLVLIVLMDWIMLFLGCMVEANWFKIREKSWARWLLFLGFIPLCLAFIAHIMAATERPSDEAVAVIVPTFILWCLYGVVAIAAYGDDRAQWRNAFYNLLDLLSKNLAGVVVSIVAFHAECVAALADGEASLLASAMSAIGMTDTSPPAAP
;
A
#
# COMPACT_ATOMS: atom_id res chain seq x y z
N MET A 1 -35.99 -15.25 -9.19
CA MET A 1 -35.43 -14.05 -8.54
C MET A 1 -36.48 -12.95 -8.68
N GLU A 2 -37.14 -12.62 -7.60
CA GLU A 2 -38.15 -11.55 -7.61
C GLU A 2 -37.45 -10.20 -7.81
N ARG A 3 -37.98 -9.41 -8.77
CA ARG A 3 -37.53 -8.04 -8.98
C ARG A 3 -38.06 -7.19 -7.82
N ILE A 4 -37.18 -6.43 -7.19
CA ILE A 4 -37.55 -5.45 -6.17
C ILE A 4 -38.59 -4.50 -6.77
N PRO A 5 -39.74 -4.22 -6.08
CA PRO A 5 -40.78 -3.36 -6.61
C PRO A 5 -40.28 -1.94 -6.84
N LYS A 6 -40.71 -1.31 -7.95
CA LYS A 6 -40.33 0.08 -8.32
C LYS A 6 -40.48 1.12 -7.21
N ALA A 7 -41.44 0.91 -6.30
CA ALA A 7 -41.70 1.79 -5.17
C ALA A 7 -40.54 1.84 -4.15
N GLU A 8 -39.74 0.79 -4.04
CA GLU A 8 -38.64 0.69 -3.07
C GLU A 8 -37.42 1.49 -3.51
N TYR A 9 -37.21 1.69 -4.83
CA TYR A 9 -36.16 2.56 -5.36
C TYR A 9 -36.39 4.03 -5.05
N GLN A 10 -37.65 4.48 -4.99
CA GLN A 10 -38.01 5.88 -4.68
C GLN A 10 -37.76 6.21 -3.20
N VAL A 11 -37.94 5.26 -2.29
CA VAL A 11 -37.70 5.43 -0.86
C VAL A 11 -36.19 5.53 -0.55
N LEU A 12 -35.37 4.87 -1.34
CA LEU A 12 -33.90 4.85 -1.17
C LEU A 12 -33.18 5.96 -1.96
N GLY A 13 -33.91 6.81 -2.70
CA GLY A 13 -33.32 7.84 -3.56
C GLY A 13 -32.46 7.29 -4.69
N ALA A 14 -32.55 5.98 -4.98
CA ALA A 14 -31.81 5.33 -6.03
C ALA A 14 -32.51 5.52 -7.37
N LYS A 15 -31.82 6.01 -8.39
CA LYS A 15 -32.30 6.01 -9.77
C LYS A 15 -32.55 4.58 -10.22
N GLU A 16 -33.72 4.34 -10.84
CA GLU A 16 -34.00 3.09 -11.55
C GLU A 16 -32.84 2.80 -12.53
N PRO A 17 -32.24 1.59 -12.49
CA PRO A 17 -31.21 1.26 -13.44
C PRO A 17 -31.82 1.32 -14.85
N ALA A 18 -31.22 2.11 -15.74
CA ALA A 18 -31.59 2.12 -17.14
C ALA A 18 -31.54 0.68 -17.66
N GLU A 19 -32.57 0.26 -18.41
CA GLU A 19 -32.56 -1.07 -19.05
C GLU A 19 -31.34 -1.16 -19.96
N GLU A 20 -30.32 -1.89 -19.51
CA GLU A 20 -29.13 -2.12 -20.32
C GLU A 20 -29.49 -2.96 -21.56
N PRO A 21 -28.93 -2.59 -22.72
CA PRO A 21 -29.04 -3.43 -23.92
C PRO A 21 -28.44 -4.80 -23.61
N LYS A 22 -29.11 -5.87 -24.05
CA LYS A 22 -28.79 -7.29 -23.79
C LYS A 22 -27.51 -7.77 -24.53
N GLY A 23 -26.41 -7.04 -24.41
CA GLY A 23 -25.10 -7.48 -24.85
C GLY A 23 -24.18 -7.51 -23.63
N CYS A 24 -23.37 -8.56 -23.45
CA CYS A 24 -22.31 -8.60 -22.43
C CYS A 24 -21.22 -7.57 -22.76
N HIS A 25 -21.52 -6.28 -22.57
CA HIS A 25 -20.51 -5.24 -22.61
C HIS A 25 -19.97 -5.04 -21.20
N TYR A 26 -18.79 -5.60 -20.93
CA TYR A 26 -18.02 -5.27 -19.72
C TYR A 26 -17.64 -3.80 -19.78
N SER A 27 -17.94 -3.06 -18.72
CA SER A 27 -17.50 -1.68 -18.60
C SER A 27 -15.98 -1.62 -18.36
N PHE A 28 -15.36 -0.48 -18.62
CA PHE A 28 -13.94 -0.28 -18.31
C PHE A 28 -13.66 -0.49 -16.81
N GLN A 29 -14.60 -0.11 -15.94
CA GLN A 29 -14.54 -0.40 -14.51
C GLN A 29 -14.49 -1.90 -14.22
N ASP A 30 -15.30 -2.72 -14.89
CA ASP A 30 -15.36 -4.18 -14.66
C ASP A 30 -14.03 -4.83 -15.04
N VAL A 31 -13.49 -4.46 -16.19
CA VAL A 31 -12.20 -4.97 -16.67
C VAL A 31 -11.08 -4.62 -15.70
N THR A 32 -10.97 -3.36 -15.30
CA THR A 32 -9.91 -2.93 -14.36
C THR A 32 -10.08 -3.56 -12.99
N PHE A 33 -11.33 -3.79 -12.53
CA PHE A 33 -11.61 -4.45 -11.26
C PHE A 33 -11.14 -5.91 -11.26
N VAL A 34 -11.47 -6.67 -12.32
CA VAL A 34 -11.04 -8.07 -12.45
C VAL A 34 -9.52 -8.17 -12.55
N ILE A 35 -8.88 -7.29 -13.32
CA ILE A 35 -7.41 -7.24 -13.41
C ILE A 35 -6.82 -6.98 -12.03
N SER A 36 -7.34 -5.99 -11.29
CA SER A 36 -6.88 -5.71 -9.92
C SER A 36 -6.98 -6.93 -9.03
N LEU A 37 -8.12 -7.63 -9.02
CA LEU A 37 -8.33 -8.80 -8.16
C LEU A 37 -7.32 -9.93 -8.46
N VAL A 38 -7.06 -10.18 -9.75
CA VAL A 38 -6.09 -11.22 -10.19
C VAL A 38 -4.68 -10.83 -9.79
N VAL A 39 -4.28 -9.58 -9.99
CA VAL A 39 -2.94 -9.09 -9.63
C VAL A 39 -2.75 -9.09 -8.12
N GLN A 40 -3.74 -8.65 -7.34
CA GLN A 40 -3.70 -8.69 -5.87
C GLN A 40 -3.47 -10.12 -5.35
N LEU A 41 -4.19 -11.10 -5.89
CA LEU A 41 -3.98 -12.51 -5.53
C LEU A 41 -2.56 -12.98 -5.86
N ALA A 42 -2.06 -12.64 -7.06
CA ALA A 42 -0.73 -13.03 -7.49
C ALA A 42 0.36 -12.41 -6.60
N VAL A 43 0.23 -11.13 -6.26
CA VAL A 43 1.18 -10.43 -5.38
C VAL A 43 1.10 -10.96 -3.94
N LEU A 44 -0.10 -11.23 -3.43
CA LEU A 44 -0.26 -11.86 -2.11
C LEU A 44 0.45 -13.23 -2.05
N ILE A 45 0.26 -14.07 -3.07
CA ILE A 45 0.95 -15.37 -3.14
C ILE A 45 2.45 -15.17 -3.20
N PHE A 46 2.94 -14.23 -4.01
CA PHE A 46 4.37 -13.93 -4.12
C PHE A 46 4.96 -13.47 -2.78
N SER A 47 4.29 -12.56 -2.07
CA SER A 47 4.73 -12.09 -0.75
C SER A 47 4.74 -13.20 0.30
N LEU A 48 3.72 -14.07 0.30
CA LEU A 48 3.66 -15.25 1.20
C LEU A 48 4.77 -16.26 0.91
N VAL A 49 5.06 -16.51 -0.37
CA VAL A 49 6.17 -17.38 -0.79
C VAL A 49 7.50 -16.79 -0.33
N THR A 50 7.72 -15.50 -0.55
CA THR A 50 8.94 -14.80 -0.10
C THR A 50 9.10 -14.86 1.42
N LEU A 51 8.01 -14.69 2.19
CA LEU A 51 8.02 -14.85 3.65
C LEU A 51 8.33 -16.29 4.09
N GLY A 52 7.83 -17.29 3.34
CA GLY A 52 7.94 -18.69 3.72
C GLY A 52 9.28 -19.34 3.39
N ILE A 53 9.93 -18.90 2.33
CA ILE A 53 11.20 -19.48 1.87
C ILE A 53 12.39 -18.55 2.10
N GLY A 54 12.14 -17.25 2.33
CA GLY A 54 13.14 -16.22 2.50
C GLY A 54 13.65 -16.15 3.95
N ASN A 55 14.86 -15.63 4.10
CA ASN A 55 15.44 -15.30 5.41
C ASN A 55 16.04 -13.88 5.37
N PRO A 56 15.24 -12.85 5.03
CA PRO A 56 15.74 -11.49 4.94
C PRO A 56 16.15 -10.95 6.32
N PRO A 57 16.95 -9.88 6.37
CA PRO A 57 17.29 -9.19 7.61
C PRO A 57 16.04 -8.86 8.43
N PRO A 58 16.10 -8.88 9.78
CA PRO A 58 14.92 -8.80 10.65
C PRO A 58 14.00 -7.59 10.39
N LEU A 59 14.58 -6.42 10.12
CA LEU A 59 13.79 -5.22 9.79
C LEU A 59 13.06 -5.37 8.45
N LEU A 60 13.73 -5.92 7.44
CA LEU A 60 13.13 -6.16 6.13
C LEU A 60 12.06 -7.27 6.20
N GLN A 61 12.24 -8.26 7.06
CA GLN A 61 11.22 -9.28 7.35
C GLN A 61 9.97 -8.64 7.94
N LEU A 62 10.10 -7.72 8.89
CA LEU A 62 8.97 -6.97 9.45
C LEU A 62 8.24 -6.16 8.37
N ILE A 63 8.99 -5.47 7.51
CA ILE A 63 8.46 -4.71 6.38
C ILE A 63 7.65 -5.62 5.45
N LEU A 64 8.22 -6.77 5.09
CA LEU A 64 7.55 -7.76 4.23
C LEU A 64 6.28 -8.33 4.87
N VAL A 65 6.26 -8.55 6.20
CA VAL A 65 5.04 -8.94 6.94
C VAL A 65 3.97 -7.86 6.80
N PHE A 66 4.30 -6.59 6.99
CA PHE A 66 3.33 -5.49 6.85
C PHE A 66 2.78 -5.40 5.43
N GLU A 67 3.63 -5.49 4.41
CA GLU A 67 3.19 -5.52 3.01
C GLU A 67 2.28 -6.72 2.73
N THR A 68 2.60 -7.89 3.26
CA THR A 68 1.76 -9.09 3.10
C THR A 68 0.38 -8.89 3.74
N VAL A 69 0.31 -8.22 4.89
CA VAL A 69 -0.96 -7.85 5.53
C VAL A 69 -1.75 -6.89 4.65
N VAL A 70 -1.12 -5.86 4.06
CA VAL A 70 -1.76 -4.94 3.11
C VAL A 70 -2.37 -5.70 1.95
N GLN A 71 -1.59 -6.60 1.30
CA GLN A 71 -2.06 -7.41 0.17
C GLN A 71 -3.22 -8.33 0.57
N ALA A 72 -3.17 -8.94 1.75
CA ALA A 72 -4.22 -9.83 2.25
C ALA A 72 -5.53 -9.06 2.51
N VAL A 73 -5.46 -7.92 3.20
CA VAL A 73 -6.63 -7.07 3.50
C VAL A 73 -7.25 -6.57 2.19
N GLU A 74 -6.44 -6.08 1.27
CA GLU A 74 -6.91 -5.58 -0.02
C GLU A 74 -7.59 -6.69 -0.83
N PHE A 75 -6.94 -7.85 -1.00
CA PHE A 75 -7.50 -8.98 -1.73
C PHE A 75 -8.83 -9.46 -1.15
N VAL A 76 -8.91 -9.63 0.18
CA VAL A 76 -10.15 -10.04 0.86
C VAL A 76 -11.25 -9.01 0.62
N TRP A 77 -10.95 -7.73 0.79
CA TRP A 77 -11.93 -6.67 0.64
C TRP A 77 -12.43 -6.53 -0.80
N TYR A 78 -11.53 -6.57 -1.79
CA TYR A 78 -11.91 -6.60 -3.20
C TYR A 78 -12.72 -7.84 -3.57
N SER A 79 -12.41 -9.01 -2.98
CA SER A 79 -13.20 -10.23 -3.17
C SER A 79 -14.62 -10.06 -2.64
N VAL A 80 -14.81 -9.43 -1.46
CA VAL A 80 -16.13 -9.11 -0.89
C VAL A 80 -16.89 -8.14 -1.80
N ILE A 81 -16.25 -7.04 -2.20
CA ILE A 81 -16.87 -6.06 -3.11
C ILE A 81 -17.26 -6.74 -4.44
N GLY A 82 -16.36 -7.54 -5.02
CA GLY A 82 -16.62 -8.25 -6.27
C GLY A 82 -17.79 -9.20 -6.15
N ALA A 83 -17.87 -9.97 -5.06
CA ALA A 83 -19.00 -10.84 -4.80
C ALA A 83 -20.33 -10.07 -4.70
N LEU A 84 -20.35 -8.95 -4.00
CA LEU A 84 -21.52 -8.10 -3.87
C LEU A 84 -21.92 -7.47 -5.21
N TYR A 85 -20.95 -6.98 -5.96
CA TYR A 85 -21.15 -6.32 -7.24
C TYR A 85 -21.66 -7.30 -8.32
N PHE A 86 -20.95 -8.40 -8.55
CA PHE A 86 -21.28 -9.33 -9.64
C PHE A 86 -22.47 -10.24 -9.31
N PHE A 87 -22.60 -10.72 -8.08
CA PHE A 87 -23.66 -11.68 -7.74
C PHE A 87 -24.92 -11.02 -7.20
N LYS A 88 -24.80 -9.93 -6.44
CA LYS A 88 -25.97 -9.24 -5.85
C LYS A 88 -26.38 -7.99 -6.59
N LYS A 89 -25.70 -7.63 -7.69
CA LYS A 89 -25.94 -6.41 -8.50
C LYS A 89 -25.95 -5.13 -7.67
N TRP A 90 -25.07 -5.05 -6.67
CA TRP A 90 -24.87 -3.85 -5.90
C TRP A 90 -24.21 -2.76 -6.77
N THR A 91 -24.62 -1.52 -6.61
CA THR A 91 -23.90 -0.39 -7.21
C THR A 91 -22.60 -0.16 -6.43
N PHE A 92 -21.49 -0.19 -7.15
CA PHE A 92 -20.19 0.02 -6.55
C PHE A 92 -20.00 1.51 -6.19
N SER A 93 -20.05 1.82 -4.89
CA SER A 93 -19.74 3.16 -4.38
C SER A 93 -18.26 3.26 -4.03
N VAL A 94 -17.63 4.39 -4.39
CA VAL A 94 -16.24 4.70 -4.00
C VAL A 94 -16.05 4.67 -2.48
N ALA A 95 -17.10 5.04 -1.71
CA ALA A 95 -17.05 5.03 -0.26
C ALA A 95 -16.65 3.68 0.36
N TRP A 96 -16.93 2.55 -0.31
CA TRP A 96 -16.52 1.22 0.14
C TRP A 96 -15.01 1.00 0.15
N ARG A 97 -14.25 1.76 -0.66
CA ARG A 97 -12.77 1.70 -0.67
C ARG A 97 -12.15 2.22 0.61
N TYR A 98 -12.81 3.19 1.27
CA TYR A 98 -12.30 3.74 2.51
C TYR A 98 -12.25 2.73 3.65
N VAL A 99 -13.04 1.65 3.59
CA VAL A 99 -12.99 0.55 4.58
C VAL A 99 -11.65 -0.20 4.48
N ASP A 100 -11.17 -0.43 3.27
CA ASP A 100 -9.84 -1.01 3.03
C ASP A 100 -8.75 0.02 3.34
N TRP A 101 -8.86 1.22 2.81
CA TRP A 101 -7.83 2.25 2.92
C TRP A 101 -7.56 2.66 4.37
N VAL A 102 -8.55 2.72 5.26
CA VAL A 102 -8.34 3.08 6.67
C VAL A 102 -7.39 2.12 7.40
N VAL A 103 -7.23 0.91 6.89
CA VAL A 103 -6.31 -0.11 7.43
C VAL A 103 -5.03 -0.15 6.60
N THR A 104 -5.14 -0.23 5.27
CA THR A 104 -3.99 -0.48 4.40
C THR A 104 -3.09 0.74 4.26
N THR A 105 -3.63 1.96 4.16
CA THR A 105 -2.80 3.14 3.91
C THR A 105 -1.90 3.52 5.08
N PRO A 106 -2.33 3.50 6.36
CA PRO A 106 -1.39 3.74 7.46
C PRO A 106 -0.30 2.68 7.53
N ILE A 107 -0.63 1.40 7.25
CA ILE A 107 0.38 0.33 7.22
C ILE A 107 1.40 0.60 6.11
N MET A 108 0.97 0.99 4.91
CA MET A 108 1.86 1.34 3.80
C MET A 108 2.79 2.50 4.13
N LEU A 109 2.29 3.54 4.81
CA LEU A 109 3.12 4.67 5.24
C LEU A 109 4.09 4.26 6.33
N ILE A 110 3.70 3.38 7.26
CA ILE A 110 4.61 2.78 8.24
C ILE A 110 5.68 1.97 7.52
N THR A 111 5.31 1.14 6.54
CA THR A 111 6.23 0.36 5.71
C THR A 111 7.23 1.27 4.99
N LEU A 112 6.77 2.35 4.38
CA LEU A 112 7.63 3.34 3.73
C LEU A 112 8.61 3.97 4.73
N PHE A 113 8.15 4.30 5.93
CA PHE A 113 8.99 4.85 6.99
C PHE A 113 10.07 3.86 7.44
N LEU A 114 9.71 2.60 7.63
CA LEU A 114 10.65 1.53 7.98
C LEU A 114 11.63 1.23 6.85
N LEU A 115 11.22 1.34 5.58
CA LEU A 115 12.11 1.23 4.43
C LEU A 115 13.16 2.34 4.39
N VAL A 116 12.79 3.56 4.73
CA VAL A 116 13.75 4.67 4.86
C VAL A 116 14.82 4.33 5.91
N ILE A 117 14.41 3.80 7.06
CA ILE A 117 15.33 3.35 8.11
C ILE A 117 16.20 2.19 7.62
N TYR A 118 15.59 1.21 6.95
CA TYR A 118 16.29 0.03 6.42
C TYR A 118 17.38 0.42 5.40
N PHE A 119 17.09 1.30 4.46
CA PHE A 119 18.10 1.74 3.48
C PHE A 119 19.27 2.47 4.11
N HIS A 120 19.02 3.05 5.29
CA HIS A 120 20.08 3.68 6.06
C HIS A 120 20.92 2.67 6.84
N GLU A 121 20.29 1.70 7.49
CA GLU A 121 20.94 0.68 8.33
C GLU A 121 20.30 -0.70 8.09
N PRO A 122 20.73 -1.42 7.03
CA PRO A 122 20.10 -2.69 6.64
C PRO A 122 20.16 -3.79 7.72
N CYS A 123 21.16 -3.74 8.60
CA CYS A 123 21.37 -4.73 9.67
C CYS A 123 20.77 -4.27 11.03
N MET A 124 19.96 -3.21 11.05
CA MET A 124 19.34 -2.74 12.27
C MET A 124 18.44 -3.79 12.90
N GLU A 125 18.62 -4.05 14.18
CA GLU A 125 17.70 -4.87 14.95
C GLU A 125 16.33 -4.17 15.11
N VAL A 126 15.25 -4.91 14.97
CA VAL A 126 13.88 -4.34 15.10
C VAL A 126 13.68 -3.61 16.42
N ALA A 127 14.24 -4.12 17.51
CA ALA A 127 14.14 -3.48 18.83
C ALA A 127 14.78 -2.08 18.88
N LYS A 128 15.77 -1.81 18.03
CA LYS A 128 16.48 -0.52 17.97
C LYS A 128 15.79 0.51 17.08
N VAL A 129 14.78 0.11 16.32
CA VAL A 129 14.02 1.03 15.44
C VAL A 129 13.38 2.16 16.25
N VAL A 130 12.94 1.86 17.47
CA VAL A 130 12.33 2.85 18.38
C VAL A 130 13.33 3.92 18.86
N ASP A 131 14.62 3.65 18.78
CA ASP A 131 15.70 4.58 19.16
C ASP A 131 16.00 5.58 18.02
N PHE A 132 15.39 5.37 16.83
CA PHE A 132 15.55 6.32 15.72
C PHE A 132 15.04 7.71 16.14
N PRO A 133 15.79 8.79 15.87
CA PRO A 133 15.43 10.13 16.30
C PRO A 133 14.02 10.54 15.86
N GLY A 134 13.18 10.89 16.83
CA GLY A 134 11.81 11.31 16.56
C GLY A 134 10.84 10.20 16.13
N PHE A 135 11.25 8.91 16.16
CA PHE A 135 10.46 7.76 15.66
C PHE A 135 8.99 7.83 16.08
N ALA A 136 8.71 7.87 17.37
CA ALA A 136 7.32 7.85 17.85
C ALA A 136 6.52 9.09 17.39
N GLY A 137 7.14 10.28 17.39
CA GLY A 137 6.50 11.52 16.97
C GLY A 137 6.19 11.52 15.47
N LEU A 138 7.15 11.11 14.64
CA LEU A 138 6.98 11.02 13.20
C LEU A 138 5.94 9.96 12.82
N LEU A 139 5.96 8.80 13.46
CA LEU A 139 5.01 7.72 13.24
C LEU A 139 3.58 8.16 13.56
N VAL A 140 3.37 8.80 14.71
CA VAL A 140 2.05 9.34 15.11
C VAL A 140 1.59 10.40 14.11
N LEU A 141 2.49 11.30 13.69
CA LEU A 141 2.17 12.34 12.70
C LEU A 141 1.73 11.72 11.37
N ILE A 142 2.48 10.73 10.87
CA ILE A 142 2.18 10.03 9.62
C ILE A 142 0.79 9.41 9.66
N VAL A 143 0.50 8.60 10.68
CA VAL A 143 -0.78 7.89 10.82
C VAL A 143 -1.95 8.85 11.02
N LEU A 144 -1.76 9.87 11.86
CA LEU A 144 -2.81 10.87 12.12
C LEU A 144 -3.15 11.68 10.85
N MET A 145 -2.13 12.11 10.11
CA MET A 145 -2.34 12.87 8.87
C MET A 145 -2.99 12.02 7.78
N ASP A 146 -2.63 10.75 7.67
CA ASP A 146 -3.30 9.81 6.78
C ASP A 146 -4.78 9.66 7.11
N TRP A 147 -5.12 9.42 8.35
CA TRP A 147 -6.52 9.30 8.77
C TRP A 147 -7.33 10.59 8.57
N ILE A 148 -6.73 11.75 8.79
CA ILE A 148 -7.41 13.04 8.51
C ILE A 148 -7.67 13.17 7.00
N MET A 149 -6.70 12.84 6.16
CA MET A 149 -6.85 12.83 4.70
C MET A 149 -8.00 11.91 4.26
N LEU A 150 -7.99 10.66 4.74
CA LEU A 150 -9.02 9.67 4.44
C LEU A 150 -10.39 10.10 4.93
N PHE A 151 -10.47 10.67 6.12
CA PHE A 151 -11.73 11.17 6.70
C PHE A 151 -12.33 12.27 5.81
N LEU A 152 -11.54 13.26 5.39
CA LEU A 152 -11.98 14.32 4.49
C LEU A 152 -12.48 13.75 3.15
N GLY A 153 -11.74 12.82 2.56
CA GLY A 153 -12.13 12.15 1.33
C GLY A 153 -13.42 11.34 1.49
N CYS A 154 -13.51 10.53 2.53
CA CYS A 154 -14.68 9.70 2.83
C CYS A 154 -15.94 10.53 3.04
N MET A 155 -15.86 11.63 3.78
CA MET A 155 -17.00 12.54 4.01
C MET A 155 -17.58 13.09 2.72
N VAL A 156 -16.71 13.44 1.77
CA VAL A 156 -17.13 13.97 0.47
C VAL A 156 -17.72 12.86 -0.40
N GLU A 157 -17.04 11.72 -0.50
CA GLU A 157 -17.45 10.62 -1.36
C GLU A 157 -18.71 9.90 -0.87
N ALA A 158 -18.90 9.78 0.45
CA ALA A 158 -20.10 9.25 1.06
C ALA A 158 -21.24 10.28 1.15
N ASN A 159 -20.98 11.53 0.72
CA ASN A 159 -21.94 12.63 0.75
C ASN A 159 -22.61 12.87 2.13
N TRP A 160 -21.83 12.70 3.22
CA TRP A 160 -22.34 12.79 4.61
C TRP A 160 -23.01 14.11 4.91
N PHE A 161 -22.50 15.22 4.37
CA PHE A 161 -23.05 16.56 4.59
C PHE A 161 -24.05 16.99 3.53
N LYS A 162 -24.47 16.10 2.62
CA LYS A 162 -25.37 16.43 1.50
C LYS A 162 -24.90 17.69 0.76
N ILE A 163 -23.60 17.74 0.49
CA ILE A 163 -22.95 18.89 -0.16
C ILE A 163 -23.55 19.03 -1.56
N ARG A 164 -24.43 20.02 -1.73
CA ARG A 164 -25.14 20.28 -3.00
C ARG A 164 -24.25 20.87 -4.05
N GLU A 165 -23.26 21.66 -3.65
CA GLU A 165 -22.36 22.36 -4.57
C GLU A 165 -21.12 21.52 -4.85
N LYS A 166 -20.93 21.12 -6.09
CA LYS A 166 -19.74 20.39 -6.56
C LYS A 166 -18.43 21.15 -6.30
N SER A 167 -18.48 22.49 -6.26
CA SER A 167 -17.32 23.34 -5.95
C SER A 167 -16.83 23.12 -4.51
N TRP A 168 -17.70 23.13 -3.53
CA TRP A 168 -17.34 22.89 -2.14
C TRP A 168 -16.77 21.49 -1.90
N ALA A 169 -17.38 20.48 -2.53
CA ALA A 169 -16.86 19.12 -2.47
C ALA A 169 -15.43 19.03 -3.00
N ARG A 170 -15.15 19.65 -4.15
CA ARG A 170 -13.78 19.70 -4.71
C ARG A 170 -12.80 20.45 -3.83
N TRP A 171 -13.22 21.53 -3.18
CA TRP A 171 -12.39 22.25 -2.22
C TRP A 171 -12.04 21.40 -1.01
N LEU A 172 -12.99 20.63 -0.46
CA LEU A 172 -12.72 19.70 0.66
C LEU A 172 -11.75 18.58 0.24
N LEU A 173 -11.91 18.02 -0.97
CA LEU A 173 -10.95 17.05 -1.51
C LEU A 173 -9.57 17.69 -1.67
N PHE A 174 -9.50 18.93 -2.15
CA PHE A 174 -8.24 19.67 -2.27
C PHE A 174 -7.58 19.89 -0.90
N LEU A 175 -8.35 20.20 0.13
CA LEU A 175 -7.83 20.35 1.50
C LEU A 175 -7.21 19.04 2.03
N GLY A 176 -7.62 17.87 1.52
CA GLY A 176 -7.01 16.58 1.83
C GLY A 176 -5.53 16.47 1.41
N PHE A 177 -5.05 17.32 0.49
CA PHE A 177 -3.63 17.36 0.14
C PHE A 177 -2.75 17.93 1.25
N ILE A 178 -3.30 18.75 2.14
CA ILE A 178 -2.52 19.32 3.26
C ILE A 178 -2.02 18.22 4.19
N PRO A 179 -2.89 17.37 4.78
CA PRO A 179 -2.41 16.26 5.61
C PRO A 179 -1.56 15.25 4.83
N LEU A 180 -1.85 15.00 3.53
CA LEU A 180 -0.97 14.19 2.68
C LEU A 180 0.44 14.76 2.62
N CYS A 181 0.60 16.04 2.31
CA CYS A 181 1.90 16.68 2.28
C CYS A 181 2.60 16.61 3.63
N LEU A 182 1.88 16.81 4.74
CA LEU A 182 2.45 16.73 6.08
C LEU A 182 2.95 15.31 6.41
N ALA A 183 2.22 14.27 6.02
CA ALA A 183 2.66 12.89 6.18
C ALA A 183 3.96 12.63 5.41
N PHE A 184 4.07 13.10 4.16
CA PHE A 184 5.28 12.92 3.35
C PHE A 184 6.44 13.82 3.78
N ILE A 185 6.19 15.00 4.34
CA ILE A 185 7.23 15.82 4.98
C ILE A 185 7.86 15.04 6.15
N ALA A 186 7.08 14.30 6.93
CA ALA A 186 7.62 13.46 8.00
C ALA A 186 8.58 12.37 7.46
N HIS A 187 8.27 11.75 6.31
CA HIS A 187 9.19 10.81 5.65
C HIS A 187 10.45 11.49 5.15
N ILE A 188 10.33 12.69 4.57
CA ILE A 188 11.48 13.48 4.13
C ILE A 188 12.36 13.87 5.33
N MET A 189 11.76 14.27 6.45
CA MET A 189 12.51 14.57 7.68
C MET A 189 13.30 13.35 8.15
N ALA A 190 12.68 12.17 8.16
CA ALA A 190 13.37 10.92 8.50
C ALA A 190 14.53 10.63 7.53
N ALA A 191 14.33 10.85 6.23
CA ALA A 191 15.35 10.65 5.21
C ALA A 191 16.47 11.70 5.28
N THR A 192 16.20 12.93 5.72
CA THR A 192 17.22 13.99 5.82
C THR A 192 18.16 13.84 7.02
N GLU A 193 17.73 13.16 8.07
CA GLU A 193 18.62 12.78 9.17
C GLU A 193 19.80 11.93 8.66
N ARG A 194 19.55 11.13 7.62
CA ARG A 194 20.51 10.21 7.02
C ARG A 194 20.16 10.02 5.53
N PRO A 195 20.62 10.91 4.65
CA PRO A 195 20.23 10.89 3.25
C PRO A 195 20.74 9.65 2.55
N SER A 196 19.84 8.96 1.83
CA SER A 196 20.17 7.90 0.88
C SER A 196 19.39 8.11 -0.40
N ASP A 197 20.00 7.81 -1.55
CA ASP A 197 19.34 7.92 -2.85
C ASP A 197 18.19 6.92 -2.96
N GLU A 198 18.30 5.76 -2.32
CA GLU A 198 17.29 4.71 -2.27
C GLU A 198 16.04 5.18 -1.51
N ALA A 199 16.20 5.90 -0.39
CA ALA A 199 15.08 6.46 0.35
C ALA A 199 14.31 7.48 -0.52
N VAL A 200 15.02 8.36 -1.21
CA VAL A 200 14.41 9.33 -2.13
C VAL A 200 13.71 8.62 -3.29
N ALA A 201 14.33 7.56 -3.83
CA ALA A 201 13.79 6.78 -4.95
C ALA A 201 12.47 6.06 -4.60
N VAL A 202 12.18 5.79 -3.32
CA VAL A 202 10.89 5.22 -2.91
C VAL A 202 9.88 6.28 -2.45
N ILE A 203 10.33 7.33 -1.74
CA ILE A 203 9.44 8.39 -1.24
C ILE A 203 8.79 9.17 -2.38
N VAL A 204 9.58 9.62 -3.37
CA VAL A 204 9.09 10.52 -4.42
C VAL A 204 8.04 9.86 -5.32
N PRO A 205 8.25 8.66 -5.89
CA PRO A 205 7.22 7.99 -6.69
C PRO A 205 5.96 7.70 -5.87
N THR A 206 6.09 7.26 -4.61
CA THR A 206 4.97 6.99 -3.73
C THR A 206 4.13 8.26 -3.50
N PHE A 207 4.78 9.39 -3.22
CA PHE A 207 4.10 10.67 -3.08
C PHE A 207 3.34 11.08 -4.35
N ILE A 208 3.96 10.94 -5.52
CA ILE A 208 3.33 11.25 -6.81
C ILE A 208 2.09 10.36 -7.02
N LEU A 209 2.21 9.05 -6.80
CA LEU A 209 1.09 8.11 -6.94
C LEU A 209 -0.07 8.47 -6.00
N TRP A 210 0.24 8.83 -4.75
CA TRP A 210 -0.79 9.23 -3.79
C TRP A 210 -1.45 10.56 -4.14
N CYS A 211 -0.71 11.51 -4.69
CA CYS A 211 -1.29 12.75 -5.24
C CYS A 211 -2.28 12.46 -6.38
N LEU A 212 -2.03 11.43 -7.21
CA LEU A 212 -2.93 11.06 -8.31
C LEU A 212 -4.31 10.60 -7.81
N TYR A 213 -4.42 9.95 -6.64
CA TYR A 213 -5.74 9.64 -6.05
C TYR A 213 -6.57 10.91 -5.82
N GLY A 214 -5.96 11.93 -5.22
CA GLY A 214 -6.64 13.21 -5.00
C GLY A 214 -6.99 13.92 -6.31
N VAL A 215 -6.11 13.89 -7.31
CA VAL A 215 -6.38 14.44 -8.65
C VAL A 215 -7.57 13.73 -9.30
N VAL A 216 -7.62 12.40 -9.26
CA VAL A 216 -8.74 11.60 -9.78
C VAL A 216 -10.03 11.91 -9.02
N ALA A 217 -9.98 12.00 -7.68
CA ALA A 217 -11.11 12.37 -6.85
C ALA A 217 -11.73 13.72 -7.28
N ILE A 218 -10.89 14.74 -7.49
CA ILE A 218 -11.32 16.08 -7.88
C ILE A 218 -11.82 16.13 -9.33
N ALA A 219 -11.06 15.53 -10.27
CA ALA A 219 -11.34 15.61 -11.70
C ALA A 219 -12.57 14.80 -12.10
N ALA A 220 -12.74 13.62 -11.49
CA ALA A 220 -13.84 12.71 -11.77
C ALA A 220 -14.95 12.75 -10.69
N TYR A 221 -15.06 13.87 -9.96
CA TYR A 221 -16.11 14.04 -8.96
C TYR A 221 -17.50 14.17 -9.61
N GLY A 222 -18.45 13.38 -9.13
CA GLY A 222 -19.84 13.34 -9.57
C GLY A 222 -20.29 11.94 -10.00
N ASP A 223 -21.60 11.69 -9.99
CA ASP A 223 -22.19 10.38 -10.30
C ASP A 223 -22.00 9.99 -11.77
N ASP A 224 -21.99 10.98 -12.67
CA ASP A 224 -21.79 10.84 -14.10
C ASP A 224 -20.38 10.29 -14.45
N ARG A 225 -19.43 10.42 -13.55
CA ARG A 225 -18.03 9.98 -13.72
C ARG A 225 -17.60 8.88 -12.77
N ALA A 226 -18.53 8.36 -11.96
CA ALA A 226 -18.21 7.37 -10.92
C ALA A 226 -17.52 6.11 -11.48
N GLN A 227 -17.93 5.62 -12.65
CA GLN A 227 -17.30 4.45 -13.29
C GLN A 227 -15.84 4.72 -13.68
N TRP A 228 -15.55 5.89 -14.26
CA TRP A 228 -14.19 6.29 -14.58
C TRP A 228 -13.33 6.44 -13.33
N ARG A 229 -13.85 7.09 -12.30
CA ARG A 229 -13.17 7.25 -11.03
C ARG A 229 -12.82 5.90 -10.41
N ASN A 230 -13.76 4.97 -10.37
CA ASN A 230 -13.52 3.61 -9.87
C ASN A 230 -12.47 2.85 -10.69
N ALA A 231 -12.51 2.97 -12.02
CA ALA A 231 -11.52 2.34 -12.89
C ALA A 231 -10.11 2.89 -12.64
N PHE A 232 -9.96 4.22 -12.50
CA PHE A 232 -8.67 4.82 -12.19
C PHE A 232 -8.17 4.44 -10.79
N TYR A 233 -9.05 4.35 -9.80
CA TYR A 233 -8.64 3.87 -8.48
C TYR A 233 -8.18 2.42 -8.50
N ASN A 234 -8.81 1.54 -9.30
CA ASN A 234 -8.29 0.19 -9.50
C ASN A 234 -6.86 0.20 -10.04
N LEU A 235 -6.56 1.05 -11.03
CA LEU A 235 -5.22 1.17 -11.59
C LEU A 235 -4.22 1.78 -10.59
N LEU A 236 -4.64 2.77 -9.83
CA LEU A 236 -3.79 3.39 -8.81
C LEU A 236 -3.49 2.42 -7.66
N ASP A 237 -4.46 1.60 -7.23
CA ASP A 237 -4.22 0.55 -6.24
C ASP A 237 -3.17 -0.46 -6.75
N LEU A 238 -3.23 -0.86 -8.04
CA LEU A 238 -2.20 -1.72 -8.65
C LEU A 238 -0.81 -1.08 -8.60
N LEU A 239 -0.71 0.22 -8.88
CA LEU A 239 0.57 0.91 -8.93
C LEU A 239 1.11 1.26 -7.54
N SER A 240 0.24 1.63 -6.59
CA SER A 240 0.67 2.09 -5.27
C SER A 240 0.85 0.96 -4.27
N LYS A 241 -0.01 -0.05 -4.28
CA LYS A 241 -0.01 -1.16 -3.33
C LYS A 241 0.70 -2.39 -3.90
N ASN A 242 0.21 -2.89 -5.04
CA ASN A 242 0.72 -4.17 -5.56
C ASN A 242 2.15 -4.04 -6.09
N LEU A 243 2.49 -2.94 -6.77
CA LEU A 243 3.88 -2.72 -7.21
C LEU A 243 4.80 -2.54 -5.99
N ALA A 244 4.36 -1.84 -4.93
CA ALA A 244 5.14 -1.72 -3.70
C ALA A 244 5.39 -3.09 -3.05
N GLY A 245 4.38 -3.94 -2.94
CA GLY A 245 4.51 -5.32 -2.44
C GLY A 245 5.49 -6.16 -3.26
N VAL A 246 5.45 -6.05 -4.60
CA VAL A 246 6.42 -6.71 -5.49
C VAL A 246 7.84 -6.20 -5.23
N VAL A 247 8.03 -4.87 -5.15
CA VAL A 247 9.36 -4.27 -4.91
C VAL A 247 9.91 -4.73 -3.57
N VAL A 248 9.13 -4.67 -2.48
CA VAL A 248 9.55 -5.14 -1.16
C VAL A 248 9.93 -6.63 -1.19
N SER A 249 9.12 -7.46 -1.86
CA SER A 249 9.39 -8.89 -1.99
C SER A 249 10.68 -9.17 -2.77
N ILE A 250 10.95 -8.43 -3.85
CA ILE A 250 12.19 -8.54 -4.62
C ILE A 250 13.39 -8.10 -3.79
N VAL A 251 13.29 -6.98 -3.07
CA VAL A 251 14.37 -6.49 -2.20
C VAL A 251 14.66 -7.50 -1.09
N ALA A 252 13.62 -8.10 -0.48
CA ALA A 252 13.77 -9.12 0.53
C ALA A 252 14.49 -10.38 -0.02
N PHE A 253 14.07 -10.83 -1.18
CA PHE A 253 14.69 -11.99 -1.85
C PHE A 253 16.14 -11.72 -2.27
N HIS A 254 16.44 -10.53 -2.76
CA HIS A 254 17.81 -10.16 -3.17
C HIS A 254 18.74 -10.03 -1.96
N ALA A 255 18.26 -9.45 -0.86
CA ALA A 255 19.04 -9.35 0.38
C ALA A 255 19.43 -10.72 0.94
N GLU A 256 18.55 -11.72 0.83
CA GLU A 256 18.84 -13.10 1.19
C GLU A 256 19.92 -13.71 0.29
N CYS A 257 19.80 -13.56 -1.02
CA CYS A 257 20.80 -14.07 -1.97
C CYS A 257 22.19 -13.46 -1.71
N VAL A 258 22.27 -12.18 -1.39
CA VAL A 258 23.54 -11.51 -1.06
C VAL A 258 24.12 -12.06 0.25
N ALA A 259 23.31 -12.27 1.28
CA ALA A 259 23.75 -12.86 2.54
C ALA A 259 24.26 -14.28 2.35
N ALA A 260 23.56 -15.12 1.60
CA ALA A 260 23.97 -16.50 1.29
C ALA A 260 25.27 -16.57 0.49
N LEU A 261 25.51 -15.64 -0.43
CA LEU A 261 26.76 -15.52 -1.17
C LEU A 261 27.92 -15.10 -0.26
N ALA A 262 27.69 -14.13 0.62
CA ALA A 262 28.70 -13.70 1.59
C ALA A 262 29.09 -14.81 2.56
N ASP A 263 28.13 -15.60 3.04
CA ASP A 263 28.38 -16.77 3.89
C ASP A 263 29.13 -17.88 3.12
N GLY A 264 28.80 -18.09 1.85
CA GLY A 264 29.51 -19.03 0.96
C GLY A 264 30.96 -18.61 0.71
N GLU A 265 31.22 -17.33 0.46
CA GLU A 265 32.57 -16.79 0.28
C GLU A 265 33.39 -16.88 1.59
N ALA A 266 32.79 -16.57 2.72
CA ALA A 266 33.41 -16.68 4.04
C ALA A 266 33.79 -18.15 4.35
N SER A 267 32.89 -19.09 4.03
CA SER A 267 33.13 -20.53 4.18
C SER A 267 34.24 -21.02 3.28
N LEU A 268 34.27 -20.58 2.02
CA LEU A 268 35.37 -20.92 1.07
C LEU A 268 36.70 -20.33 1.53
N LEU A 269 36.71 -19.10 1.99
CA LEU A 269 37.92 -18.44 2.51
C LEU A 269 38.45 -19.16 3.75
N ALA A 270 37.56 -19.52 4.69
CA ALA A 270 37.90 -20.27 5.89
C ALA A 270 38.50 -21.66 5.53
N SER A 271 37.89 -22.35 4.55
CA SER A 271 38.38 -23.63 4.06
C SER A 271 39.76 -23.50 3.37
N ALA A 272 39.94 -22.44 2.59
CA ALA A 272 41.23 -22.16 1.94
C ALA A 272 42.29 -21.80 2.99
N MET A 273 42.00 -21.00 3.99
CA MET A 273 42.92 -20.66 5.07
C MET A 273 43.31 -21.89 5.90
N SER A 274 42.34 -22.78 6.17
CA SER A 274 42.60 -24.07 6.83
C SER A 274 43.52 -24.97 6.00
N ALA A 275 43.30 -25.03 4.69
CA ALA A 275 44.13 -25.84 3.76
C ALA A 275 45.56 -25.32 3.66
N ILE A 276 45.79 -24.01 3.88
CA ILE A 276 47.14 -23.41 3.83
C ILE A 276 47.81 -23.43 5.22
N GLY A 277 47.17 -24.01 6.25
CA GLY A 277 47.71 -24.09 7.61
C GLY A 277 47.80 -22.76 8.36
N MET A 278 47.04 -21.74 7.92
CA MET A 278 46.96 -20.40 8.56
C MET A 278 45.96 -20.30 9.70
N THR A 279 45.35 -21.41 10.10
CA THR A 279 44.47 -21.47 11.27
C THR A 279 45.26 -22.05 12.45
N ASP A 280 46.02 -21.27 13.13
CA ASP A 280 46.12 -21.27 14.62
C ASP A 280 47.03 -20.13 15.12
N THR A 281 46.46 -19.01 15.38
CA THR A 281 46.97 -18.11 16.40
C THR A 281 46.00 -18.10 17.55
N SER A 282 45.97 -19.17 18.33
CA SER A 282 45.43 -19.10 19.69
C SER A 282 46.22 -17.99 20.41
N PRO A 283 45.57 -17.02 21.05
CA PRO A 283 46.30 -16.05 21.85
C PRO A 283 47.10 -16.81 22.93
N PRO A 284 48.38 -16.43 23.18
CA PRO A 284 49.15 -17.06 24.23
C PRO A 284 48.39 -16.88 25.57
N ALA A 285 48.29 -17.98 26.31
CA ALA A 285 47.73 -17.98 27.64
C ALA A 285 48.50 -16.93 28.47
N ALA A 286 47.77 -15.96 29.02
CA ALA A 286 48.33 -14.96 29.91
C ALA A 286 48.98 -15.67 31.13
N PRO A 287 50.17 -15.20 31.61
CA PRO A 287 50.83 -15.78 32.75
C PRO A 287 50.09 -15.62 34.08
#